data_e0d68b51a82e635920349eeb69141d77
#
_entry.id   e0d68b51a82e635920349eeb69141d77
#
_cell.length_a   1.000
_cell.length_b   1.000
_cell.length_c   1.000
_cell.angle_alpha   90.00
_cell.angle_beta   90.00
_cell.angle_gamma   90.00
#
_symmetry.space_group_name_H-M   'P 1'
#
loop_
_entity.id
_entity.type
_entity.pdbx_description
1 polymer ?
#
loop_
_entity_poly.entity_id
_entity_poly.type
_entity_poly.pdbx_seq_one_letter_code
_entity_poly.pdbx_strand_id
1 'polypeptide(L)'
;YNAAINMLYYLKMPEDIAEVYYNKSLNYIMQGNYKEAVHALLVAMKTIIKLHLNSLRVCNTSKVYALLALASIFSGDRFSCERYLLSCKQFLNYVIYRVIDTTRTEAVHDYSRCDDEMFLYSFASAMLLWHDGEKEEAFLRFEDAERYLVNAEGNEFFAYSIYRESRMKLFELLGKNELIEHERILLEAHNKRMHEIAEAAPLDMLKNINLESLSDGHINERQINMLVKQHGLEKDYQGSKRQMEFISIWQTIIDVNDQKKDTMIENAMSNFINHFSLDCALIIDLHAKEPQVLYNDTGCDMTDEVIKGICDIMIDYPEGIATSKIAEGFYEYENVISYFGVDDVCSFVAVPFIKNDALSSVLIAYVRMKDNWHGSIERYMLNEDDLSIFKLLFRELEYSIARIEANEKANEMNKRLKQAAVTDMLTGIYNRAGMYQEIEKLEKRISVTSGGMDVGLMFIDLDNFKHYNDTYGHDVGDLILKEMAFVFKEVAKDRGFVSRYGGDEFIIVIESCARYELENIAKDIYARIAEADGFSSQIKKYLNHDVEFNEEKNITCSIGISYERNVTSESQITELIKKADDLMYTVKTGEKGHYAFF
;
A
#
# COMPACT_ATOMS: atom_id res chain seq x y z
N TYR A 1 20.46 -23.95 -37.93
CA TYR A 1 20.04 -23.02 -36.88
C TYR A 1 20.87 -21.74 -36.89
N ASN A 2 22.20 -21.77 -36.95
CA ASN A 2 23.03 -20.55 -36.94
C ASN A 2 22.71 -19.62 -38.11
N ALA A 3 22.52 -20.15 -39.31
CA ALA A 3 22.11 -19.37 -40.47
C ALA A 3 20.73 -18.71 -40.28
N ALA A 4 19.77 -19.47 -39.71
CA ALA A 4 18.44 -18.95 -39.39
C ALA A 4 18.51 -17.83 -38.35
N ILE A 5 19.29 -18.00 -37.28
CA ILE A 5 19.50 -16.96 -36.26
C ILE A 5 20.11 -15.70 -36.88
N ASN A 6 21.10 -15.84 -37.76
CA ASN A 6 21.71 -14.73 -38.47
C ASN A 6 20.69 -13.97 -39.34
N MET A 7 19.85 -14.70 -40.08
CA MET A 7 18.81 -14.12 -40.93
C MET A 7 17.76 -13.38 -40.07
N LEU A 8 17.28 -13.99 -39.00
CA LEU A 8 16.29 -13.37 -38.11
C LEU A 8 16.84 -12.14 -37.39
N TYR A 9 18.14 -12.15 -37.08
CA TYR A 9 18.81 -10.96 -36.56
C TYR A 9 18.78 -9.79 -37.57
N TYR A 10 19.13 -10.04 -38.82
CA TYR A 10 19.05 -9.00 -39.87
C TYR A 10 17.63 -8.52 -40.14
N LEU A 11 16.65 -9.41 -40.03
CA LEU A 11 15.23 -9.09 -40.20
C LEU A 11 14.64 -8.41 -38.95
N LYS A 12 15.40 -8.30 -37.84
CA LYS A 12 14.95 -7.76 -36.56
C LYS A 12 13.72 -8.49 -36.01
N MET A 13 13.74 -9.80 -36.04
CA MET A 13 12.67 -10.69 -35.56
C MET A 13 13.11 -11.47 -34.30
N PRO A 14 13.22 -10.83 -33.14
CA PRO A 14 13.75 -11.49 -31.94
C PRO A 14 12.81 -12.58 -31.39
N GLU A 15 11.51 -12.50 -31.69
CA GLU A 15 10.52 -13.49 -31.29
C GLU A 15 10.83 -14.85 -31.93
N ASP A 16 11.10 -14.86 -33.22
CA ASP A 16 11.45 -16.08 -33.93
C ASP A 16 12.84 -16.62 -33.54
N ILE A 17 13.71 -15.75 -33.03
CA ILE A 17 15.00 -16.19 -32.45
C ILE A 17 14.79 -17.11 -31.25
N ALA A 18 13.83 -16.82 -30.37
CA ALA A 18 13.53 -17.68 -29.23
C ALA A 18 13.06 -19.07 -29.67
N GLU A 19 12.20 -19.14 -30.71
CA GLU A 19 11.77 -20.43 -31.29
C GLU A 19 12.91 -21.20 -31.93
N VAL A 20 13.82 -20.50 -32.62
CA VAL A 20 15.00 -21.14 -33.20
C VAL A 20 15.95 -21.68 -32.15
N TYR A 21 16.14 -20.97 -31.03
CA TYR A 21 16.94 -21.48 -29.90
C TYR A 21 16.26 -22.66 -29.20
N TYR A 22 14.94 -22.62 -29.07
CA TYR A 22 14.16 -23.76 -28.59
C TYR A 22 14.40 -24.99 -29.50
N ASN A 23 14.18 -24.87 -30.80
CA ASN A 23 14.40 -25.95 -31.76
C ASN A 23 15.87 -26.43 -31.81
N LYS A 24 16.83 -25.51 -31.65
CA LYS A 24 18.25 -25.82 -31.51
C LYS A 24 18.53 -26.68 -30.27
N SER A 25 17.84 -26.40 -29.16
CA SER A 25 17.97 -27.19 -27.93
C SER A 25 17.47 -28.62 -28.12
N LEU A 26 16.37 -28.82 -28.84
CA LEU A 26 15.85 -30.14 -29.17
C LEU A 26 16.89 -30.96 -29.96
N ASN A 27 17.57 -30.34 -30.92
CA ASN A 27 18.62 -31.00 -31.66
C ASN A 27 19.81 -31.37 -30.77
N TYR A 28 20.21 -30.51 -29.84
CA TYR A 28 21.26 -30.83 -28.88
C TYR A 28 20.86 -31.99 -27.94
N ILE A 29 19.62 -32.06 -27.50
CA ILE A 29 19.11 -33.19 -26.70
C ILE A 29 19.21 -34.48 -27.51
N MET A 30 18.79 -34.49 -28.78
CA MET A 30 18.90 -35.67 -29.67
C MET A 30 20.35 -36.13 -29.87
N GLN A 31 21.31 -35.23 -29.85
CA GLN A 31 22.74 -35.51 -29.98
C GLN A 31 23.41 -35.91 -28.65
N GLY A 32 22.69 -35.88 -27.53
CA GLY A 32 23.24 -36.12 -26.22
C GLY A 32 24.08 -34.94 -25.65
N ASN A 33 24.02 -33.78 -26.29
CA ASN A 33 24.73 -32.57 -25.90
C ASN A 33 23.91 -31.74 -24.89
N TYR A 34 23.66 -32.30 -23.73
CA TYR A 34 22.69 -31.75 -22.77
C TYR A 34 23.08 -30.40 -22.18
N LYS A 35 24.38 -30.12 -21.99
CA LYS A 35 24.85 -28.80 -21.50
C LYS A 35 24.55 -27.69 -22.49
N GLU A 36 24.81 -27.93 -23.77
CA GLU A 36 24.50 -27.01 -24.84
C GLU A 36 22.98 -26.83 -25.03
N ALA A 37 22.22 -27.90 -24.77
CA ALA A 37 20.75 -27.84 -24.76
C ALA A 37 20.23 -26.92 -23.64
N VAL A 38 20.76 -27.07 -22.40
CA VAL A 38 20.41 -26.18 -21.28
C VAL A 38 20.75 -24.73 -21.63
N HIS A 39 21.93 -24.46 -22.19
CA HIS A 39 22.31 -23.11 -22.61
C HIS A 39 21.35 -22.54 -23.65
N ALA A 40 20.99 -23.30 -24.68
CA ALA A 40 20.06 -22.85 -25.71
C ALA A 40 18.66 -22.58 -25.15
N LEU A 41 18.15 -23.44 -24.26
CA LEU A 41 16.87 -23.26 -23.58
C LEU A 41 16.87 -22.00 -22.70
N LEU A 42 17.96 -21.72 -21.97
CA LEU A 42 18.08 -20.52 -21.17
C LEU A 42 18.10 -19.25 -22.04
N VAL A 43 18.75 -19.29 -23.22
CA VAL A 43 18.70 -18.15 -24.15
C VAL A 43 17.27 -17.95 -24.66
N ALA A 44 16.56 -19.01 -25.05
CA ALA A 44 15.17 -18.94 -25.45
C ALA A 44 14.30 -18.34 -24.33
N MET A 45 14.44 -18.85 -23.10
CA MET A 45 13.70 -18.38 -21.93
C MET A 45 13.99 -16.88 -21.63
N LYS A 46 15.27 -16.48 -21.59
CA LYS A 46 15.65 -15.09 -21.37
C LYS A 46 15.08 -14.15 -22.46
N THR A 47 15.01 -14.62 -23.69
CA THR A 47 14.43 -13.85 -24.80
C THR A 47 12.93 -13.70 -24.64
N ILE A 48 12.22 -14.77 -24.27
CA ILE A 48 10.79 -14.76 -23.96
C ILE A 48 10.49 -13.76 -22.82
N ILE A 49 11.24 -13.83 -21.74
CA ILE A 49 11.09 -12.94 -20.58
C ILE A 49 11.32 -11.47 -20.97
N LYS A 50 12.44 -11.16 -21.62
CA LYS A 50 12.81 -9.78 -21.95
C LYS A 50 11.87 -9.10 -22.95
N LEU A 51 11.21 -9.88 -23.81
CA LEU A 51 10.28 -9.38 -24.80
C LEU A 51 8.83 -9.43 -24.34
N HIS A 52 8.57 -9.92 -23.12
CA HIS A 52 7.23 -10.14 -22.58
C HIS A 52 6.33 -10.91 -23.55
N LEU A 53 6.86 -11.97 -24.15
CA LEU A 53 6.13 -12.78 -25.12
C LEU A 53 5.11 -13.66 -24.43
N ASN A 54 3.86 -13.54 -24.84
CA ASN A 54 2.72 -14.22 -24.18
C ASN A 54 2.70 -15.73 -24.38
N SER A 55 3.07 -16.16 -25.56
CA SER A 55 3.34 -17.54 -25.94
C SER A 55 3.96 -17.53 -27.31
N LEU A 56 4.98 -18.34 -27.51
CA LEU A 56 5.44 -18.64 -28.84
C LEU A 56 4.56 -19.78 -29.40
N ARG A 57 4.36 -19.79 -30.72
CA ARG A 57 3.49 -20.79 -31.36
C ARG A 57 3.93 -22.23 -31.08
N VAL A 58 5.22 -22.44 -30.88
CA VAL A 58 5.85 -23.77 -30.77
C VAL A 58 6.37 -24.06 -29.35
N CYS A 59 6.79 -23.06 -28.60
CA CYS A 59 7.30 -23.26 -27.26
C CYS A 59 6.50 -22.46 -26.25
N ASN A 60 5.91 -23.16 -25.29
CA ASN A 60 5.30 -22.54 -24.11
C ASN A 60 6.23 -22.68 -22.90
N THR A 61 5.96 -21.90 -21.89
CA THR A 61 6.81 -21.81 -20.69
C THR A 61 6.91 -23.15 -19.96
N SER A 62 5.83 -23.93 -19.89
CA SER A 62 5.83 -25.25 -19.25
C SER A 62 6.70 -26.26 -20.00
N LYS A 63 6.62 -26.31 -21.34
CA LYS A 63 7.49 -27.15 -22.16
C LYS A 63 8.97 -26.81 -21.98
N VAL A 64 9.30 -25.51 -21.98
CA VAL A 64 10.69 -25.08 -21.80
C VAL A 64 11.21 -25.51 -20.42
N TYR A 65 10.43 -25.38 -19.35
CA TYR A 65 10.82 -25.88 -18.04
C TYR A 65 10.96 -27.40 -17.98
N ALA A 66 10.05 -28.15 -18.60
CA ALA A 66 10.15 -29.60 -18.65
C ALA A 66 11.42 -30.05 -19.38
N LEU A 67 11.77 -29.38 -20.48
CA LEU A 67 13.00 -29.64 -21.24
C LEU A 67 14.25 -29.23 -20.49
N LEU A 68 14.22 -28.09 -19.76
CA LEU A 68 15.32 -27.69 -18.88
C LEU A 68 15.55 -28.74 -17.78
N ALA A 69 14.47 -29.24 -17.16
CA ALA A 69 14.56 -30.31 -16.17
C ALA A 69 15.18 -31.57 -16.78
N LEU A 70 14.70 -32.00 -17.95
CA LEU A 70 15.18 -33.20 -18.64
C LEU A 70 16.67 -33.06 -19.04
N ALA A 71 17.04 -31.94 -19.66
CA ALA A 71 18.43 -31.71 -20.03
C ALA A 71 19.36 -31.58 -18.83
N SER A 72 18.89 -30.98 -17.72
CA SER A 72 19.65 -30.85 -16.48
C SER A 72 19.94 -32.22 -15.86
N ILE A 73 18.95 -33.10 -15.73
CA ILE A 73 19.16 -34.42 -15.15
C ILE A 73 20.11 -35.27 -16.00
N PHE A 74 20.00 -35.21 -17.32
CA PHE A 74 20.93 -35.91 -18.22
C PHE A 74 22.34 -35.31 -18.22
N SER A 75 22.48 -34.02 -17.88
CA SER A 75 23.81 -33.41 -17.70
C SER A 75 24.41 -33.67 -16.30
N GLY A 76 23.67 -34.32 -15.39
CA GLY A 76 24.07 -34.63 -14.02
C GLY A 76 23.76 -33.54 -13.01
N ASP A 77 23.01 -32.49 -13.39
CA ASP A 77 22.61 -31.42 -12.48
C ASP A 77 21.21 -31.70 -11.88
N ARG A 78 21.23 -32.48 -10.80
CA ARG A 78 20.03 -32.86 -10.05
C ARG A 78 19.26 -31.67 -9.50
N PHE A 79 20.00 -30.70 -8.92
CA PHE A 79 19.40 -29.55 -8.25
C PHE A 79 18.62 -28.67 -9.23
N SER A 80 19.21 -28.34 -10.37
CA SER A 80 18.51 -27.60 -11.42
C SER A 80 17.32 -28.37 -11.97
N CYS A 81 17.40 -29.70 -12.12
CA CYS A 81 16.28 -30.53 -12.55
C CYS A 81 15.09 -30.39 -11.59
N GLU A 82 15.30 -30.55 -10.28
CA GLU A 82 14.26 -30.45 -9.27
C GLU A 82 13.59 -29.08 -9.30
N ARG A 83 14.38 -28.01 -9.37
CA ARG A 83 13.92 -26.63 -9.47
C ARG A 83 13.04 -26.40 -10.71
N TYR A 84 13.50 -26.84 -11.88
CA TYR A 84 12.74 -26.68 -13.12
C TYR A 84 11.46 -27.54 -13.15
N LEU A 85 11.46 -28.73 -12.55
CA LEU A 85 10.27 -29.55 -12.39
C LEU A 85 9.22 -28.86 -11.52
N LEU A 86 9.66 -28.22 -10.43
CA LEU A 86 8.75 -27.49 -9.57
C LEU A 86 8.09 -26.31 -10.33
N SER A 87 8.88 -25.56 -11.10
CA SER A 87 8.36 -24.50 -11.97
C SER A 87 7.39 -25.04 -13.00
N CYS A 88 7.76 -26.11 -13.69
CA CYS A 88 6.90 -26.77 -14.68
C CYS A 88 5.55 -27.20 -14.07
N LYS A 89 5.57 -27.88 -12.91
CA LYS A 89 4.37 -28.32 -12.18
C LYS A 89 3.43 -27.18 -11.85
N GLN A 90 3.97 -26.04 -11.44
CA GLN A 90 3.16 -24.85 -11.11
C GLN A 90 2.44 -24.32 -12.35
N PHE A 91 3.13 -24.24 -13.49
CA PHE A 91 2.50 -23.85 -14.76
C PHE A 91 1.50 -24.88 -15.27
N LEU A 92 1.79 -26.17 -15.14
CA LEU A 92 0.87 -27.25 -15.52
C LEU A 92 -0.40 -27.28 -14.68
N ASN A 93 -0.27 -27.19 -13.37
CA ASN A 93 -1.43 -27.13 -12.47
C ASN A 93 -2.35 -25.97 -12.87
N TYR A 94 -1.77 -24.85 -13.21
CA TYR A 94 -2.49 -23.70 -13.68
C TYR A 94 -3.27 -23.97 -14.99
N VAL A 95 -2.63 -24.56 -15.99
CA VAL A 95 -3.27 -24.90 -17.27
C VAL A 95 -4.40 -25.91 -17.05
N ILE A 96 -4.18 -26.93 -16.21
CA ILE A 96 -5.17 -27.97 -15.89
C ILE A 96 -6.38 -27.38 -15.14
N TYR A 97 -6.17 -26.52 -14.13
CA TYR A 97 -7.26 -25.88 -13.38
C TYR A 97 -8.12 -25.00 -14.30
N ARG A 98 -7.52 -24.33 -15.25
CA ARG A 98 -8.25 -23.51 -16.22
C ARG A 98 -9.13 -24.33 -17.16
N VAL A 99 -8.65 -25.46 -17.63
CA VAL A 99 -9.44 -26.40 -18.45
C VAL A 99 -10.67 -26.86 -17.68
N ILE A 100 -10.57 -27.10 -16.38
CA ILE A 100 -11.68 -27.53 -15.52
C ILE A 100 -12.69 -26.40 -15.29
N ASP A 101 -12.26 -25.16 -15.12
CA ASP A 101 -13.16 -24.02 -14.80
C ASP A 101 -13.95 -23.52 -16.03
N THR A 102 -13.40 -23.64 -17.23
CA THR A 102 -14.10 -23.34 -18.49
C THR A 102 -15.15 -24.38 -18.86
N THR A 103 -15.20 -25.55 -18.19
CA THR A 103 -16.17 -26.62 -18.44
C THR A 103 -17.59 -26.34 -17.93
N ARG A 104 -17.83 -25.22 -17.26
CA ARG A 104 -19.19 -24.81 -16.85
C ARG A 104 -20.07 -24.24 -17.97
N THR A 105 -19.53 -24.05 -19.16
CA THR A 105 -20.29 -23.65 -20.35
C THR A 105 -19.90 -24.56 -21.54
N GLU A 106 -20.73 -25.53 -21.86
CA GLU A 106 -20.86 -26.34 -23.07
C GLU A 106 -19.80 -26.24 -24.19
N ALA A 107 -18.53 -26.43 -23.92
CA ALA A 107 -17.51 -26.62 -24.95
C ALA A 107 -16.87 -27.99 -24.76
N VAL A 108 -16.97 -28.83 -25.76
CA VAL A 108 -16.27 -30.11 -25.86
C VAL A 108 -14.78 -29.87 -25.75
N HIS A 109 -14.14 -30.40 -24.71
CA HIS A 109 -12.76 -30.08 -24.36
C HIS A 109 -11.80 -31.02 -25.06
N ASP A 110 -10.89 -30.38 -25.76
CA ASP A 110 -9.68 -31.00 -26.28
C ASP A 110 -8.62 -31.08 -25.16
N TYR A 111 -8.66 -32.14 -24.36
CA TYR A 111 -7.64 -32.40 -23.32
C TYR A 111 -6.26 -32.69 -23.92
N SER A 112 -6.15 -32.88 -25.25
CA SER A 112 -4.92 -33.18 -25.98
C SER A 112 -3.91 -31.99 -25.95
N ARG A 113 -4.32 -30.79 -25.53
CA ARG A 113 -3.46 -29.62 -25.52
C ARG A 113 -2.35 -29.59 -24.46
N CYS A 114 -2.37 -30.48 -23.46
CA CYS A 114 -1.38 -30.55 -22.38
C CYS A 114 -0.64 -31.87 -22.33
N ASP A 115 -0.95 -32.82 -23.22
CA ASP A 115 -0.37 -34.17 -23.18
C ASP A 115 1.14 -34.15 -23.39
N ASP A 116 1.62 -33.28 -24.26
CA ASP A 116 3.05 -33.09 -24.54
C ASP A 116 3.83 -32.63 -23.30
N GLU A 117 3.31 -31.62 -22.62
CA GLU A 117 3.91 -31.06 -21.40
C GLU A 117 3.86 -32.06 -20.25
N MET A 118 2.75 -32.76 -20.10
CA MET A 118 2.57 -33.78 -19.08
C MET A 118 3.49 -34.99 -19.33
N PHE A 119 3.68 -35.38 -20.60
CA PHE A 119 4.65 -36.36 -21.00
C PHE A 119 6.07 -35.97 -20.58
N LEU A 120 6.53 -34.80 -21.01
CA LEU A 120 7.88 -34.30 -20.70
C LEU A 120 8.10 -34.14 -19.19
N TYR A 121 7.11 -33.61 -18.47
CA TYR A 121 7.16 -33.46 -17.01
C TYR A 121 7.27 -34.84 -16.32
N SER A 122 6.42 -35.82 -16.71
CA SER A 122 6.43 -37.14 -16.12
C SER A 122 7.73 -37.87 -16.43
N PHE A 123 8.26 -37.74 -17.64
CA PHE A 123 9.54 -38.28 -18.03
C PHE A 123 10.70 -37.70 -17.23
N ALA A 124 10.82 -36.37 -17.13
CA ALA A 124 11.87 -35.73 -16.34
C ALA A 124 11.76 -36.08 -14.84
N SER A 125 10.53 -36.20 -14.32
CA SER A 125 10.29 -36.65 -12.94
C SER A 125 10.74 -38.07 -12.71
N ALA A 126 10.47 -38.98 -13.67
CA ALA A 126 10.92 -40.37 -13.62
C ALA A 126 12.46 -40.47 -13.60
N MET A 127 13.13 -39.67 -14.42
CA MET A 127 14.60 -39.61 -14.47
C MET A 127 15.21 -39.07 -13.17
N LEU A 128 14.56 -38.08 -12.53
CA LEU A 128 14.99 -37.57 -11.23
C LEU A 128 14.89 -38.65 -10.14
N LEU A 129 13.75 -39.33 -10.03
CA LEU A 129 13.53 -40.41 -9.09
C LEU A 129 14.52 -41.58 -9.33
N TRP A 130 14.79 -41.92 -10.58
CA TRP A 130 15.79 -42.90 -10.91
C TRP A 130 17.19 -42.48 -10.46
N HIS A 131 17.57 -41.24 -10.70
CA HIS A 131 18.84 -40.68 -10.24
C HIS A 131 18.98 -40.73 -8.71
N ASP A 132 17.90 -40.51 -7.98
CA ASP A 132 17.84 -40.57 -6.52
C ASP A 132 17.78 -42.04 -5.97
N GLY A 133 17.74 -43.04 -6.85
CA GLY A 133 17.75 -44.45 -6.49
C GLY A 133 16.36 -45.07 -6.28
N GLU A 134 15.27 -44.26 -6.40
CA GLU A 134 13.87 -44.67 -6.21
C GLU A 134 13.31 -45.36 -7.46
N LYS A 135 13.88 -46.52 -7.77
CA LYS A 135 13.62 -47.22 -9.06
C LYS A 135 12.17 -47.62 -9.28
N GLU A 136 11.49 -48.08 -8.23
CA GLU A 136 10.07 -48.49 -8.32
C GLU A 136 9.15 -47.29 -8.55
N GLU A 137 9.42 -46.19 -7.90
CA GLU A 137 8.66 -44.95 -8.12
C GLU A 137 8.96 -44.35 -9.50
N ALA A 138 10.23 -44.39 -9.93
CA ALA A 138 10.62 -44.02 -11.28
C ALA A 138 9.84 -44.83 -12.34
N PHE A 139 9.71 -46.17 -12.13
CA PHE A 139 8.92 -47.02 -13.01
C PHE A 139 7.47 -46.55 -13.11
N LEU A 140 6.81 -46.23 -11.99
CA LEU A 140 5.44 -45.72 -11.99
C LEU A 140 5.32 -44.39 -12.75
N ARG A 141 6.30 -43.52 -12.61
CA ARG A 141 6.33 -42.23 -13.36
C ARG A 141 6.57 -42.42 -14.85
N PHE A 142 7.34 -43.42 -15.25
CA PHE A 142 7.45 -43.80 -16.65
C PHE A 142 6.11 -44.34 -17.22
N GLU A 143 5.34 -45.08 -16.44
CA GLU A 143 3.99 -45.53 -16.85
C GLU A 143 3.01 -44.35 -16.96
N ASP A 144 3.13 -43.33 -16.09
CA ASP A 144 2.35 -42.10 -16.22
C ASP A 144 2.72 -41.35 -17.51
N ALA A 145 4.00 -41.24 -17.83
CA ALA A 145 4.45 -40.62 -19.09
C ALA A 145 3.90 -41.35 -20.32
N GLU A 146 3.84 -42.70 -20.28
CA GLU A 146 3.29 -43.50 -21.38
C GLU A 146 1.84 -43.14 -21.70
N ARG A 147 1.02 -42.83 -20.69
CA ARG A 147 -0.38 -42.46 -20.87
C ARG A 147 -0.55 -41.17 -21.68
N TYR A 148 0.35 -40.23 -21.47
CA TYR A 148 0.32 -38.96 -22.21
C TYR A 148 0.93 -39.10 -23.61
N LEU A 149 1.92 -39.98 -23.78
CA LEU A 149 2.60 -40.17 -25.06
C LEU A 149 1.66 -40.67 -26.17
N VAL A 150 0.62 -41.42 -25.84
CA VAL A 150 -0.36 -41.94 -26.81
C VAL A 150 -1.11 -40.82 -27.55
N ASN A 151 -1.31 -39.70 -26.85
CA ASN A 151 -2.08 -38.56 -27.36
C ASN A 151 -1.19 -37.38 -27.76
N ALA A 152 0.12 -37.45 -27.47
CA ALA A 152 1.06 -36.37 -27.77
C ALA A 152 1.22 -36.20 -29.29
N GLU A 153 0.95 -34.97 -29.77
CA GLU A 153 1.12 -34.59 -31.17
C GLU A 153 2.24 -33.58 -31.28
N GLY A 154 3.09 -33.70 -32.28
CA GLY A 154 4.02 -32.64 -32.67
C GLY A 154 5.51 -32.95 -32.52
N ASN A 155 6.30 -31.94 -32.18
CA ASN A 155 7.77 -31.96 -32.20
C ASN A 155 8.43 -32.81 -31.09
N GLU A 156 7.64 -33.39 -30.16
CA GLU A 156 8.12 -34.22 -29.05
C GLU A 156 8.56 -35.63 -29.50
N PHE A 157 8.39 -35.96 -30.75
CA PHE A 157 8.98 -37.20 -31.34
C PHE A 157 10.49 -37.33 -31.06
N PHE A 158 11.19 -36.22 -30.87
CA PHE A 158 12.62 -36.25 -30.53
C PHE A 158 12.90 -36.87 -29.14
N ALA A 159 12.01 -36.69 -28.17
CA ALA A 159 12.18 -37.24 -26.83
C ALA A 159 11.80 -38.74 -26.78
N TYR A 160 11.09 -39.25 -27.77
CA TYR A 160 10.58 -40.60 -27.81
C TYR A 160 11.70 -41.67 -27.75
N SER A 161 12.74 -41.49 -28.57
CA SER A 161 13.88 -42.44 -28.58
C SER A 161 14.60 -42.47 -27.25
N ILE A 162 14.92 -41.29 -26.68
CA ILE A 162 15.59 -41.16 -25.39
C ILE A 162 14.73 -41.72 -24.25
N TYR A 163 13.43 -41.50 -24.33
CA TYR A 163 12.46 -42.06 -23.39
C TYR A 163 12.43 -43.60 -23.43
N ARG A 164 12.30 -44.19 -24.60
CA ARG A 164 12.29 -45.67 -24.77
C ARG A 164 13.60 -46.31 -24.34
N GLU A 165 14.74 -45.70 -24.69
CA GLU A 165 16.06 -46.18 -24.24
C GLU A 165 16.20 -46.09 -22.72
N SER A 166 15.70 -45.02 -22.09
CA SER A 166 15.74 -44.86 -20.63
C SER A 166 14.88 -45.92 -19.93
N ARG A 167 13.68 -46.21 -20.47
CA ARG A 167 12.82 -47.28 -19.98
C ARG A 167 13.49 -48.66 -20.09
N MET A 168 14.07 -48.98 -21.23
CA MET A 168 14.77 -50.28 -21.40
C MET A 168 15.88 -50.44 -20.37
N LYS A 169 16.68 -49.42 -20.11
CA LYS A 169 17.73 -49.46 -19.08
C LYS A 169 17.17 -49.64 -17.66
N LEU A 170 16.04 -48.98 -17.35
CA LEU A 170 15.38 -49.18 -16.05
C LEU A 170 14.81 -50.57 -15.91
N PHE A 171 14.19 -51.14 -16.96
CA PHE A 171 13.63 -52.48 -16.97
C PHE A 171 14.72 -53.55 -16.79
N GLU A 172 15.87 -53.36 -17.39
CA GLU A 172 17.03 -54.21 -17.17
C GLU A 172 17.47 -54.19 -15.69
N LEU A 173 17.56 -53.00 -15.07
CA LEU A 173 17.91 -52.85 -13.65
C LEU A 173 16.87 -53.42 -12.69
N LEU A 174 15.60 -53.50 -13.11
CA LEU A 174 14.49 -54.08 -12.34
C LEU A 174 14.26 -55.57 -12.65
N GLY A 175 15.03 -56.15 -13.57
CA GLY A 175 14.90 -57.55 -13.99
C GLY A 175 13.63 -57.82 -14.81
N LYS A 176 12.99 -56.79 -15.39
CA LYS A 176 11.75 -56.90 -16.19
C LYS A 176 12.06 -57.13 -17.67
N ASN A 177 12.80 -58.18 -17.97
CA ASN A 177 13.31 -58.48 -19.32
C ASN A 177 12.24 -58.64 -20.39
N GLU A 178 11.04 -59.11 -20.02
CA GLU A 178 9.93 -59.27 -20.95
C GLU A 178 9.44 -57.95 -21.56
N LEU A 179 9.59 -56.83 -20.81
CA LEU A 179 9.19 -55.50 -21.27
C LEU A 179 10.22 -54.86 -22.21
N ILE A 180 11.48 -55.28 -22.14
CA ILE A 180 12.58 -54.68 -22.96
C ILE A 180 12.34 -54.95 -24.43
N GLU A 181 11.91 -56.14 -24.79
CA GLU A 181 11.67 -56.49 -26.21
C GLU A 181 10.51 -55.69 -26.78
N HIS A 182 9.47 -55.47 -25.99
CA HIS A 182 8.35 -54.62 -26.40
C HIS A 182 8.80 -53.15 -26.68
N GLU A 183 9.60 -52.57 -25.80
CA GLU A 183 10.16 -51.22 -25.98
C GLU A 183 11.07 -51.14 -27.23
N ARG A 184 11.85 -52.20 -27.50
CA ARG A 184 12.72 -52.27 -28.67
C ARG A 184 11.91 -52.23 -29.97
N ILE A 185 10.82 -53.02 -30.04
CA ILE A 185 9.94 -53.02 -31.21
C ILE A 185 9.32 -51.65 -31.45
N LEU A 186 8.87 -50.98 -30.38
CA LEU A 186 8.30 -49.62 -30.48
C LEU A 186 9.35 -48.60 -30.93
N LEU A 187 10.58 -48.70 -30.44
CA LEU A 187 11.69 -47.81 -30.83
C LEU A 187 12.09 -48.00 -32.31
N GLU A 188 12.17 -49.25 -32.75
CA GLU A 188 12.47 -49.57 -34.15
C GLU A 188 11.38 -49.07 -35.10
N ALA A 189 10.11 -49.22 -34.74
CA ALA A 189 8.99 -48.69 -35.50
C ALA A 189 9.02 -47.16 -35.60
N HIS A 190 9.35 -46.50 -34.48
CA HIS A 190 9.51 -45.03 -34.44
C HIS A 190 10.67 -44.57 -35.33
N ASN A 191 11.85 -45.17 -35.20
CA ASN A 191 13.03 -44.81 -35.98
C ASN A 191 12.79 -45.00 -37.49
N LYS A 192 12.08 -46.08 -37.88
CA LYS A 192 11.69 -46.29 -39.27
C LYS A 192 10.78 -45.18 -39.79
N ARG A 193 9.75 -44.79 -38.99
CA ARG A 193 8.83 -43.71 -39.35
C ARG A 193 9.55 -42.36 -39.45
N MET A 194 10.50 -42.08 -38.56
CA MET A 194 11.30 -40.85 -38.61
C MET A 194 12.19 -40.80 -39.83
N HIS A 195 12.74 -41.95 -40.27
CA HIS A 195 13.52 -42.03 -41.49
C HIS A 195 12.65 -41.76 -42.74
N GLU A 196 11.46 -42.36 -42.80
CA GLU A 196 10.50 -42.09 -43.88
C GLU A 196 10.07 -40.61 -43.95
N ILE A 197 9.85 -39.95 -42.80
CA ILE A 197 9.55 -38.53 -42.74
C ILE A 197 10.74 -37.68 -43.22
N ALA A 198 11.97 -38.03 -42.82
CA ALA A 198 13.18 -37.32 -43.21
C ALA A 198 13.46 -37.45 -44.73
N GLU A 199 13.15 -38.62 -45.33
CA GLU A 199 13.28 -38.82 -46.78
C GLU A 199 12.19 -38.09 -47.58
N ALA A 200 10.99 -37.91 -47.02
CA ALA A 200 9.87 -37.21 -47.63
C ALA A 200 9.93 -35.70 -47.54
N ALA A 201 10.82 -35.16 -46.70
CA ALA A 201 10.97 -33.72 -46.52
C ALA A 201 11.51 -33.04 -47.80
N PRO A 202 10.80 -32.03 -48.37
CA PRO A 202 11.24 -31.43 -49.64
C PRO A 202 12.50 -30.62 -49.43
N LEU A 203 13.63 -31.13 -49.89
CA LEU A 203 14.93 -30.47 -49.95
C LEU A 203 14.93 -29.20 -50.87
N ASP A 204 13.88 -29.01 -51.67
CA ASP A 204 13.79 -27.94 -52.65
C ASP A 204 13.53 -26.55 -52.07
N MET A 205 13.00 -26.43 -50.84
CA MET A 205 12.84 -25.12 -50.22
C MET A 205 14.15 -24.49 -49.75
N LEU A 206 15.19 -25.28 -49.51
CA LEU A 206 16.50 -24.79 -49.04
C LEU A 206 17.46 -24.42 -50.16
N LYS A 207 17.20 -24.87 -51.40
CA LYS A 207 18.12 -24.62 -52.56
C LYS A 207 18.10 -23.19 -53.10
N ASN A 208 17.07 -22.41 -52.78
CA ASN A 208 16.92 -21.04 -53.30
C ASN A 208 17.43 -19.95 -52.35
N ILE A 209 17.90 -20.29 -51.17
CA ILE A 209 18.50 -19.33 -50.23
C ILE A 209 20.01 -19.47 -50.34
N ASN A 210 20.67 -18.40 -50.77
CA ASN A 210 22.14 -18.38 -50.84
C ASN A 210 22.72 -18.33 -49.40
N LEU A 211 22.80 -19.52 -48.77
CA LEU A 211 23.25 -19.69 -47.39
C LEU A 211 24.75 -19.44 -47.21
N GLU A 212 25.55 -19.49 -48.31
CA GLU A 212 27.00 -19.29 -48.23
C GLU A 212 27.38 -17.86 -47.84
N SER A 213 26.60 -16.86 -48.22
CA SER A 213 26.86 -15.47 -47.81
C SER A 213 26.45 -15.12 -46.36
N LEU A 214 25.69 -15.98 -45.71
CA LEU A 214 25.21 -15.78 -44.35
C LEU A 214 25.98 -16.62 -43.30
N SER A 215 26.87 -17.52 -43.77
CA SER A 215 27.55 -18.50 -42.88
C SER A 215 28.74 -17.94 -42.10
N ASP A 216 29.31 -16.81 -42.50
CA ASP A 216 30.57 -16.30 -41.94
C ASP A 216 30.44 -15.40 -40.70
N GLY A 217 29.23 -15.13 -40.28
CA GLY A 217 28.98 -14.32 -39.08
C GLY A 217 28.39 -15.12 -37.93
N HIS A 218 29.22 -15.55 -37.01
CA HIS A 218 28.71 -16.07 -35.73
C HIS A 218 28.03 -14.96 -34.93
N ILE A 219 26.69 -14.89 -34.98
CA ILE A 219 25.94 -14.05 -34.05
C ILE A 219 26.06 -14.64 -32.66
N ASN A 220 26.69 -13.88 -31.78
CA ASN A 220 26.87 -14.24 -30.40
C ASN A 220 25.72 -13.69 -29.52
N GLU A 221 25.63 -14.18 -28.29
CA GLU A 221 24.62 -13.75 -27.30
C GLU A 221 24.59 -12.22 -27.10
N ARG A 222 25.74 -11.53 -27.24
CA ARG A 222 25.81 -10.06 -27.12
C ARG A 222 25.05 -9.36 -28.24
N GLN A 223 25.10 -9.90 -29.47
CA GLN A 223 24.40 -9.31 -30.63
C GLN A 223 22.89 -9.53 -30.53
N ILE A 224 22.46 -10.72 -30.01
CA ILE A 224 21.05 -10.98 -29.72
C ILE A 224 20.56 -10.04 -28.60
N ASN A 225 21.33 -9.89 -27.53
CA ASN A 225 21.01 -8.95 -26.46
C ASN A 225 20.93 -7.49 -26.95
N MET A 226 21.75 -7.10 -27.94
CA MET A 226 21.64 -5.79 -28.57
C MET A 226 20.35 -5.63 -29.39
N LEU A 227 19.94 -6.65 -30.16
CA LEU A 227 18.70 -6.62 -30.91
C LEU A 227 17.48 -6.60 -29.99
N VAL A 228 17.46 -7.45 -28.96
CA VAL A 228 16.41 -7.46 -27.94
C VAL A 228 16.34 -6.11 -27.26
N LYS A 229 17.48 -5.49 -26.95
CA LYS A 229 17.54 -4.14 -26.38
C LYS A 229 17.02 -3.07 -27.35
N GLN A 230 17.33 -3.15 -28.65
CA GLN A 230 16.80 -2.22 -29.64
C GLN A 230 15.28 -2.36 -29.84
N HIS A 231 14.79 -3.60 -29.88
CA HIS A 231 13.35 -3.86 -29.97
C HIS A 231 12.64 -3.45 -28.67
N GLY A 232 13.28 -3.67 -27.54
CA GLY A 232 12.86 -3.17 -26.23
C GLY A 232 12.77 -1.65 -26.20
N LEU A 233 13.75 -0.91 -26.78
CA LEU A 233 13.72 0.56 -26.81
C LEU A 233 12.52 1.15 -27.57
N GLU A 234 12.00 0.48 -28.59
CA GLU A 234 10.77 0.90 -29.27
C GLU A 234 9.51 0.62 -28.45
N LYS A 235 9.45 -0.56 -27.78
CA LYS A 235 8.40 -0.87 -26.79
C LYS A 235 8.57 0.01 -25.54
N ASP A 236 9.79 0.26 -25.09
CA ASP A 236 10.13 1.11 -23.95
C ASP A 236 9.72 2.57 -24.16
N TYR A 237 9.79 3.09 -25.40
CA TYR A 237 9.30 4.44 -25.67
C TYR A 237 7.78 4.56 -25.45
N GLN A 238 7.02 3.57 -25.87
CA GLN A 238 5.57 3.51 -25.62
C GLN A 238 5.28 3.20 -24.12
N GLY A 239 6.08 2.34 -23.52
CA GLY A 239 6.05 2.05 -22.10
C GLY A 239 6.41 3.27 -21.24
N SER A 240 7.50 3.97 -21.60
CA SER A 240 7.95 5.19 -20.89
C SER A 240 6.92 6.31 -20.98
N LYS A 241 6.22 6.43 -22.11
CA LYS A 241 5.14 7.40 -22.26
C LYS A 241 3.98 7.08 -21.32
N ARG A 242 3.54 5.81 -21.24
CA ARG A 242 2.50 5.35 -20.31
C ARG A 242 2.93 5.52 -18.86
N GLN A 243 4.19 5.25 -18.54
CA GLN A 243 4.75 5.46 -17.21
C GLN A 243 4.77 6.94 -16.81
N MET A 244 5.14 7.85 -17.75
CA MET A 244 5.09 9.28 -17.48
C MET A 244 3.65 9.79 -17.26
N GLU A 245 2.70 9.30 -18.05
CA GLU A 245 1.29 9.60 -17.87
C GLU A 245 0.80 9.11 -16.50
N PHE A 246 1.20 7.91 -16.10
CA PHE A 246 0.86 7.36 -14.78
C PHE A 246 1.50 8.16 -13.64
N ILE A 247 2.80 8.51 -13.73
CA ILE A 247 3.48 9.34 -12.71
C ILE A 247 2.76 10.68 -12.57
N SER A 248 2.30 11.29 -13.66
CA SER A 248 1.54 12.53 -13.62
C SER A 248 0.19 12.37 -12.90
N ILE A 249 -0.52 11.27 -13.17
CA ILE A 249 -1.78 10.93 -12.47
C ILE A 249 -1.49 10.67 -10.98
N TRP A 250 -0.45 9.90 -10.68
CA TRP A 250 -0.01 9.60 -9.32
C TRP A 250 0.26 10.87 -8.52
N GLN A 251 1.06 11.80 -9.09
CA GLN A 251 1.32 13.09 -8.47
C GLN A 251 0.05 13.89 -8.23
N THR A 252 -0.90 13.86 -9.18
CA THR A 252 -2.18 14.52 -9.00
C THR A 252 -2.98 13.96 -7.82
N ILE A 253 -2.92 12.63 -7.61
CA ILE A 253 -3.63 11.97 -6.49
C ILE A 253 -3.00 12.33 -5.14
N ILE A 254 -1.66 12.31 -5.06
CA ILE A 254 -0.95 12.53 -3.80
C ILE A 254 -0.76 14.02 -3.44
N ASP A 255 -0.97 14.94 -4.38
CA ASP A 255 -0.81 16.40 -4.18
C ASP A 255 -2.10 17.14 -3.79
N VAL A 256 -3.22 16.46 -3.63
CA VAL A 256 -4.48 17.08 -3.18
C VAL A 256 -4.35 17.57 -1.74
N ASN A 257 -4.40 18.90 -1.55
CA ASN A 257 -4.10 19.55 -0.27
C ASN A 257 -5.11 19.35 0.86
N ASP A 258 -6.35 18.95 0.56
CA ASP A 258 -7.44 18.83 1.54
C ASP A 258 -7.93 17.37 1.73
N GLN A 259 -7.18 16.39 1.25
CA GLN A 259 -7.56 14.99 1.33
C GLN A 259 -7.13 14.37 2.67
N LYS A 260 -7.99 13.53 3.25
CA LYS A 260 -7.62 12.72 4.42
C LYS A 260 -6.57 11.67 4.03
N LYS A 261 -5.64 11.38 4.93
CA LYS A 261 -4.56 10.40 4.74
C LYS A 261 -5.07 9.08 4.18
N ASP A 262 -6.07 8.47 4.83
CA ASP A 262 -6.59 7.15 4.43
C ASP A 262 -7.18 7.16 3.02
N THR A 263 -7.97 8.19 2.68
CA THR A 263 -8.55 8.34 1.34
C THR A 263 -7.48 8.54 0.26
N MET A 264 -6.41 9.26 0.58
CA MET A 264 -5.28 9.42 -0.34
C MET A 264 -4.59 8.09 -0.60
N ILE A 265 -4.30 7.32 0.45
CA ILE A 265 -3.66 6.00 0.34
C ILE A 265 -4.52 5.05 -0.48
N GLU A 266 -5.82 4.95 -0.19
CA GLU A 266 -6.77 4.09 -0.93
C GLU A 266 -6.81 4.45 -2.42
N ASN A 267 -6.93 5.74 -2.76
CA ASN A 267 -6.95 6.20 -4.14
C ASN A 267 -5.63 5.94 -4.86
N ALA A 268 -4.50 6.21 -4.20
CA ALA A 268 -3.17 5.97 -4.75
C ALA A 268 -2.97 4.47 -5.00
N MET A 269 -3.26 3.62 -4.03
CA MET A 269 -3.06 2.18 -4.15
C MET A 269 -4.01 1.53 -5.16
N SER A 270 -5.27 1.97 -5.23
CA SER A 270 -6.20 1.50 -6.25
C SER A 270 -5.71 1.81 -7.68
N ASN A 271 -5.21 3.04 -7.91
CA ASN A 271 -4.62 3.40 -9.20
C ASN A 271 -3.33 2.63 -9.49
N PHE A 272 -2.48 2.43 -8.47
CA PHE A 272 -1.25 1.66 -8.58
C PHE A 272 -1.51 0.20 -8.99
N ILE A 273 -2.40 -0.48 -8.28
CA ILE A 273 -2.81 -1.85 -8.56
C ILE A 273 -3.36 -1.98 -9.98
N ASN A 274 -4.26 -1.08 -10.38
CA ASN A 274 -4.85 -1.12 -11.71
C ASN A 274 -3.84 -0.85 -12.82
N HIS A 275 -2.94 0.12 -12.64
CA HIS A 275 -1.95 0.48 -13.67
C HIS A 275 -0.95 -0.66 -13.91
N PHE A 276 -0.39 -1.23 -12.84
CA PHE A 276 0.57 -2.33 -12.94
C PHE A 276 -0.10 -3.70 -13.04
N SER A 277 -1.44 -3.74 -13.09
CA SER A 277 -2.21 -4.99 -13.16
C SER A 277 -1.85 -6.00 -12.06
N LEU A 278 -1.64 -5.49 -10.85
CA LEU A 278 -1.37 -6.26 -9.66
C LEU A 278 -2.66 -6.90 -9.14
N ASP A 279 -2.53 -7.97 -8.39
CA ASP A 279 -3.67 -8.62 -7.75
C ASP A 279 -3.80 -8.18 -6.29
N CYS A 280 -2.69 -7.87 -5.65
CA CYS A 280 -2.68 -7.49 -4.24
C CYS A 280 -1.54 -6.53 -3.93
N ALA A 281 -1.75 -5.69 -2.92
CA ALA A 281 -0.73 -4.84 -2.34
C ALA A 281 -0.91 -4.70 -0.81
N LEU A 282 0.19 -4.42 -0.13
CA LEU A 282 0.27 -4.24 1.32
C LEU A 282 1.24 -3.10 1.63
N ILE A 283 0.84 -2.19 2.53
CA ILE A 283 1.75 -1.18 3.10
C ILE A 283 1.76 -1.33 4.61
N ILE A 284 2.96 -1.49 5.17
CA ILE A 284 3.20 -1.55 6.61
C ILE A 284 4.01 -0.31 7.00
N ASP A 285 3.53 0.44 7.98
CA ASP A 285 4.21 1.60 8.58
C ASP A 285 4.79 1.21 9.95
N LEU A 286 6.06 1.53 10.16
CA LEU A 286 6.83 1.23 11.37
C LEU A 286 7.19 2.50 12.17
N HIS A 287 6.68 3.67 11.79
CA HIS A 287 6.99 4.94 12.47
C HIS A 287 6.35 5.05 13.87
N ALA A 288 5.25 4.34 14.10
CA ALA A 288 4.59 4.31 15.38
C ALA A 288 5.29 3.35 16.37
N LYS A 289 4.92 3.42 17.66
CA LYS A 289 5.43 2.49 18.68
C LYS A 289 5.07 1.03 18.38
N GLU A 290 3.97 0.83 17.68
CA GLU A 290 3.50 -0.46 17.18
C GLU A 290 3.34 -0.35 15.66
N PRO A 291 3.73 -1.36 14.88
CA PRO A 291 3.54 -1.38 13.43
C PRO A 291 2.07 -1.17 13.06
N GLN A 292 1.81 -0.40 12.03
CA GLN A 292 0.47 -0.15 11.51
C GLN A 292 0.36 -0.60 10.06
N VAL A 293 -0.73 -1.27 9.73
CA VAL A 293 -1.06 -1.60 8.35
C VAL A 293 -1.82 -0.40 7.76
N LEU A 294 -1.20 0.31 6.82
CA LEU A 294 -1.80 1.46 6.16
C LEU A 294 -2.70 1.06 4.99
N TYR A 295 -2.36 -0.04 4.32
CA TYR A 295 -3.14 -0.61 3.24
C TYR A 295 -2.98 -2.11 3.21
N ASN A 296 -4.07 -2.86 3.05
CA ASN A 296 -4.04 -4.32 2.92
C ASN A 296 -5.19 -4.80 2.03
N ASP A 297 -4.84 -5.30 0.88
CA ASP A 297 -5.75 -5.89 -0.12
C ASP A 297 -5.39 -7.37 -0.38
N THR A 298 -4.52 -7.93 0.46
CA THR A 298 -4.02 -9.31 0.30
C THR A 298 -5.04 -10.37 0.69
N GLY A 299 -6.04 -10.00 1.49
CA GLY A 299 -6.97 -10.95 2.10
C GLY A 299 -6.38 -11.78 3.24
N CYS A 300 -5.12 -11.53 3.62
CA CYS A 300 -4.45 -12.21 4.73
C CYS A 300 -4.56 -11.38 6.01
N ASP A 301 -4.72 -12.08 7.15
CA ASP A 301 -4.68 -11.43 8.46
C ASP A 301 -3.24 -11.03 8.80
N MET A 302 -3.00 -9.74 8.98
CA MET A 302 -1.71 -9.18 9.36
C MET A 302 -1.54 -9.22 10.87
N THR A 303 -1.18 -10.38 11.40
CA THR A 303 -0.84 -10.52 12.82
C THR A 303 0.53 -9.89 13.11
N ASP A 304 0.80 -9.52 14.36
CA ASP A 304 2.09 -8.95 14.78
C ASP A 304 3.26 -9.87 14.41
N GLU A 305 3.06 -11.19 14.43
CA GLU A 305 4.06 -12.19 14.06
C GLU A 305 4.38 -12.13 12.55
N VAL A 306 3.35 -12.01 11.71
CA VAL A 306 3.49 -11.89 10.25
C VAL A 306 4.19 -10.58 9.89
N ILE A 307 3.75 -9.47 10.47
CA ILE A 307 4.35 -8.14 10.24
C ILE A 307 5.82 -8.16 10.63
N LYS A 308 6.14 -8.69 11.82
CA LYS A 308 7.52 -8.80 12.29
C LYS A 308 8.37 -9.67 11.37
N GLY A 309 7.85 -10.82 10.94
CA GLY A 309 8.56 -11.72 10.02
C GLY A 309 8.89 -11.06 8.68
N ILE A 310 7.95 -10.31 8.11
CA ILE A 310 8.17 -9.53 6.88
C ILE A 310 9.25 -8.47 7.11
N CYS A 311 9.17 -7.72 8.21
CA CYS A 311 10.12 -6.65 8.51
C CYS A 311 11.54 -7.20 8.76
N ASP A 312 11.68 -8.29 9.48
CA ASP A 312 12.97 -8.94 9.76
C ASP A 312 13.66 -9.36 8.44
N ILE A 313 12.89 -9.89 7.48
CA ILE A 313 13.43 -10.23 6.15
C ILE A 313 13.82 -8.96 5.39
N MET A 314 12.98 -7.93 5.38
CA MET A 314 13.23 -6.72 4.59
C MET A 314 14.43 -5.90 5.07
N ILE A 315 14.90 -6.08 6.30
CA ILE A 315 16.13 -5.48 6.81
C ILE A 315 17.36 -6.03 6.04
N ASP A 316 17.33 -7.30 5.64
CA ASP A 316 18.41 -7.93 4.90
C ASP A 316 18.43 -7.52 3.40
N TYR A 317 17.33 -6.91 2.91
CA TYR A 317 17.18 -6.47 1.52
C TYR A 317 16.91 -4.97 1.40
N PRO A 318 17.85 -4.10 1.75
CA PRO A 318 17.65 -2.64 1.75
C PRO A 318 17.36 -2.07 0.35
N GLU A 319 17.80 -2.79 -0.70
CA GLU A 319 17.51 -2.43 -2.09
C GLU A 319 16.14 -2.94 -2.57
N GLY A 320 15.43 -3.69 -1.74
CA GLY A 320 14.17 -4.33 -2.09
C GLY A 320 14.35 -5.58 -2.95
N ILE A 321 13.24 -6.22 -3.26
CA ILE A 321 13.18 -7.49 -3.97
C ILE A 321 12.19 -7.35 -5.13
N ALA A 322 12.57 -7.82 -6.33
CA ALA A 322 11.65 -8.02 -7.45
C ALA A 322 11.96 -9.36 -8.10
N THR A 323 11.00 -10.25 -8.13
CA THR A 323 11.20 -11.58 -8.73
C THR A 323 9.91 -12.20 -9.23
N SER A 324 10.04 -13.16 -10.14
CA SER A 324 8.94 -13.93 -10.68
C SER A 324 9.30 -15.41 -10.74
N LYS A 325 8.30 -16.30 -10.79
CA LYS A 325 8.52 -17.75 -10.94
C LYS A 325 9.31 -18.13 -12.18
N ILE A 326 9.38 -17.22 -13.16
CA ILE A 326 10.14 -17.40 -14.40
C ILE A 326 11.61 -17.02 -14.21
N ALA A 327 11.92 -16.16 -13.22
CA ALA A 327 13.27 -15.71 -12.94
C ALA A 327 14.06 -16.74 -12.11
N GLU A 328 15.37 -16.81 -12.36
CA GLU A 328 16.29 -17.47 -11.43
C GLU A 328 16.22 -16.75 -10.08
N GLY A 329 16.15 -17.47 -8.98
CA GLY A 329 16.11 -16.89 -7.63
C GLY A 329 14.73 -16.71 -7.03
N PHE A 330 13.61 -16.95 -7.76
CA PHE A 330 12.27 -16.87 -7.15
C PHE A 330 12.15 -17.67 -5.85
N TYR A 331 12.70 -18.87 -5.83
CA TYR A 331 12.64 -19.79 -4.68
C TYR A 331 13.50 -19.34 -3.48
N GLU A 332 14.47 -18.46 -3.68
CA GLU A 332 15.26 -17.87 -2.61
C GLU A 332 14.39 -17.00 -1.69
N TYR A 333 13.25 -16.53 -2.20
CA TYR A 333 12.33 -15.65 -1.48
C TYR A 333 11.03 -16.33 -1.05
N GLU A 334 10.95 -17.68 -1.08
CA GLU A 334 9.75 -18.41 -0.64
C GLU A 334 9.36 -18.09 0.81
N ASN A 335 10.34 -17.80 1.66
CA ASN A 335 10.09 -17.37 3.04
C ASN A 335 9.27 -16.07 3.11
N VAL A 336 9.51 -15.11 2.22
CA VAL A 336 8.72 -13.87 2.13
C VAL A 336 7.30 -14.19 1.68
N ILE A 337 7.17 -15.02 0.65
CA ILE A 337 5.89 -15.39 0.04
C ILE A 337 5.02 -16.19 1.01
N SER A 338 5.64 -17.07 1.83
CA SER A 338 4.92 -17.93 2.79
C SER A 338 4.11 -17.13 3.83
N TYR A 339 4.54 -15.90 4.16
CA TYR A 339 3.78 -15.04 5.06
C TYR A 339 2.43 -14.58 4.50
N PHE A 340 2.23 -14.64 3.19
CA PHE A 340 0.95 -14.27 2.58
C PHE A 340 -0.08 -15.40 2.60
N GLY A 341 0.30 -16.62 3.01
CA GLY A 341 -0.59 -17.77 3.07
C GLY A 341 -1.20 -18.18 1.72
N VAL A 342 -0.57 -17.78 0.60
CA VAL A 342 -1.04 -18.02 -0.76
C VAL A 342 0.03 -18.75 -1.57
N ASP A 343 -0.32 -19.93 -2.10
CA ASP A 343 0.59 -20.78 -2.90
C ASP A 343 0.66 -20.35 -4.37
N ASP A 344 -0.20 -19.44 -4.79
CA ASP A 344 -0.42 -19.06 -6.18
C ASP A 344 0.27 -17.72 -6.57
N VAL A 345 1.11 -17.16 -5.73
CA VAL A 345 1.96 -16.01 -6.11
C VAL A 345 2.89 -16.43 -7.23
N CYS A 346 2.87 -15.70 -8.34
CA CYS A 346 3.76 -15.94 -9.47
C CYS A 346 4.85 -14.88 -9.66
N SER A 347 4.63 -13.70 -9.10
CA SER A 347 5.58 -12.59 -9.18
C SER A 347 5.31 -11.62 -8.04
N PHE A 348 6.34 -11.07 -7.42
CA PHE A 348 6.20 -10.06 -6.37
C PHE A 348 7.32 -9.02 -6.38
N VAL A 349 7.01 -7.88 -5.81
CA VAL A 349 7.95 -6.81 -5.48
C VAL A 349 7.77 -6.43 -4.02
N ALA A 350 8.86 -6.29 -3.30
CA ALA A 350 8.89 -5.76 -1.95
C ALA A 350 9.86 -4.58 -1.89
N VAL A 351 9.37 -3.43 -1.46
CA VAL A 351 10.11 -2.17 -1.41
C VAL A 351 10.20 -1.69 0.03
N PRO A 352 11.40 -1.69 0.65
CA PRO A 352 11.61 -1.06 1.94
C PRO A 352 11.77 0.46 1.77
N PHE A 353 11.24 1.23 2.69
CA PHE A 353 11.55 2.63 2.86
C PHE A 353 12.42 2.80 4.11
N ILE A 354 13.66 3.24 3.88
CA ILE A 354 14.65 3.41 4.94
C ILE A 354 14.81 4.89 5.26
N LYS A 355 14.72 5.24 6.54
CA LYS A 355 14.91 6.60 7.04
C LYS A 355 15.84 6.58 8.24
N ASN A 356 16.89 7.39 8.22
CA ASN A 356 17.90 7.45 9.28
C ASN A 356 18.51 6.07 9.62
N ASP A 357 18.84 5.30 8.59
CA ASP A 357 19.40 3.93 8.66
C ASP A 357 18.48 2.90 9.36
N ALA A 358 17.19 3.20 9.49
CA ALA A 358 16.21 2.27 10.02
C ALA A 358 15.08 2.03 9.02
N LEU A 359 14.54 0.82 8.99
CA LEU A 359 13.36 0.46 8.22
C LEU A 359 12.16 1.22 8.78
N SER A 360 11.56 2.06 7.95
CA SER A 360 10.45 2.96 8.31
C SER A 360 9.10 2.44 7.84
N SER A 361 9.07 1.85 6.66
CA SER A 361 7.86 1.24 6.10
C SER A 361 8.21 0.26 4.99
N VAL A 362 7.26 -0.58 4.60
CA VAL A 362 7.41 -1.59 3.56
C VAL A 362 6.19 -1.56 2.66
N LEU A 363 6.40 -1.49 1.34
CA LEU A 363 5.41 -1.77 0.32
C LEU A 363 5.66 -3.16 -0.24
N ILE A 364 4.65 -4.01 -0.29
CA ILE A 364 4.69 -5.28 -0.97
C ILE A 364 3.53 -5.34 -1.97
N ALA A 365 3.83 -5.79 -3.18
CA ALA A 365 2.83 -6.01 -4.21
C ALA A 365 3.13 -7.31 -4.94
N TYR A 366 2.08 -8.06 -5.28
CA TYR A 366 2.26 -9.31 -5.97
C TYR A 366 1.14 -9.61 -6.97
N VAL A 367 1.44 -10.53 -7.86
CA VAL A 367 0.55 -11.04 -8.89
C VAL A 367 0.29 -12.52 -8.63
N ARG A 368 -0.98 -12.92 -8.67
CA ARG A 368 -1.43 -14.31 -8.45
C ARG A 368 -1.66 -15.02 -9.78
N MET A 369 -1.45 -16.31 -9.76
CA MET A 369 -1.62 -17.14 -10.94
C MET A 369 -3.10 -17.42 -11.26
N LYS A 370 -3.99 -17.46 -10.24
CA LYS A 370 -5.40 -17.88 -10.38
C LYS A 370 -6.31 -16.89 -11.07
N ASP A 371 -6.16 -15.60 -10.82
CA ASP A 371 -7.24 -14.65 -11.09
C ASP A 371 -7.09 -13.89 -12.41
N ASN A 372 -5.94 -13.92 -13.08
CA ASN A 372 -5.62 -12.95 -14.12
C ASN A 372 -5.25 -13.48 -15.49
N TRP A 373 -5.62 -14.71 -15.80
CA TRP A 373 -5.33 -15.25 -17.12
C TRP A 373 -6.27 -14.72 -18.21
N HIS A 374 -6.00 -13.55 -18.70
CA HIS A 374 -6.54 -13.07 -19.98
C HIS A 374 -5.54 -13.22 -21.15
N GLY A 375 -4.62 -14.17 -21.06
CA GLY A 375 -3.78 -14.56 -22.19
C GLY A 375 -2.48 -13.78 -22.37
N SER A 376 -2.03 -12.96 -21.42
CA SER A 376 -0.75 -12.30 -21.52
C SER A 376 0.20 -12.61 -20.36
N ILE A 377 1.32 -13.24 -20.67
CA ILE A 377 2.46 -13.47 -19.75
C ILE A 377 3.03 -12.13 -19.25
N GLU A 378 2.81 -11.02 -19.93
CA GLU A 378 3.22 -9.67 -19.52
C GLU A 378 2.80 -9.31 -18.10
N ARG A 379 1.72 -9.89 -17.60
CA ARG A 379 1.17 -9.64 -16.26
C ARG A 379 1.96 -10.28 -15.10
N TYR A 380 2.83 -11.23 -15.39
CA TYR A 380 3.43 -12.08 -14.35
C TYR A 380 4.91 -11.80 -14.09
N MET A 381 5.47 -10.81 -14.75
CA MET A 381 6.91 -10.57 -14.71
C MET A 381 7.24 -9.19 -14.15
N LEU A 382 7.03 -9.03 -12.84
CA LEU A 382 7.66 -7.93 -12.13
C LEU A 382 9.18 -8.16 -12.11
N ASN A 383 9.94 -7.12 -12.43
CA ASN A 383 11.38 -7.20 -12.63
C ASN A 383 12.10 -6.04 -11.90
N GLU A 384 13.42 -5.95 -12.04
CA GLU A 384 14.23 -4.89 -11.43
C GLU A 384 13.87 -3.46 -11.90
N ASP A 385 13.36 -3.31 -13.13
CA ASP A 385 12.92 -2.01 -13.63
C ASP A 385 11.65 -1.57 -12.93
N ASP A 386 10.71 -2.51 -12.71
CA ASP A 386 9.50 -2.27 -11.91
C ASP A 386 9.85 -1.92 -10.46
N LEU A 387 10.84 -2.60 -9.86
CA LEU A 387 11.33 -2.30 -8.53
C LEU A 387 11.79 -0.84 -8.42
N SER A 388 12.52 -0.35 -9.43
CA SER A 388 13.01 1.03 -9.46
C SER A 388 11.87 2.05 -9.50
N ILE A 389 10.83 1.77 -10.28
CA ILE A 389 9.63 2.60 -10.37
C ILE A 389 8.84 2.54 -9.06
N PHE A 390 8.64 1.36 -8.49
CA PHE A 390 7.91 1.18 -7.24
C PHE A 390 8.61 1.89 -6.08
N LYS A 391 9.95 1.85 -6.02
CA LYS A 391 10.75 2.64 -5.07
C LYS A 391 10.46 4.14 -5.18
N LEU A 392 10.42 4.66 -6.40
CA LEU A 392 10.13 6.07 -6.63
C LEU A 392 8.73 6.44 -6.16
N LEU A 393 7.72 5.68 -6.61
CA LEU A 393 6.31 5.92 -6.28
C LEU A 393 6.05 5.79 -4.78
N PHE A 394 6.60 4.77 -4.15
CA PHE A 394 6.45 4.56 -2.72
C PHE A 394 7.11 5.66 -1.91
N ARG A 395 8.28 6.13 -2.31
CA ARG A 395 8.96 7.27 -1.69
C ARG A 395 8.12 8.54 -1.77
N GLU A 396 7.52 8.83 -2.93
CA GLU A 396 6.64 9.99 -3.11
C GLU A 396 5.38 9.88 -2.23
N LEU A 397 4.80 8.68 -2.12
CA LEU A 397 3.67 8.40 -1.23
C LEU A 397 4.03 8.66 0.24
N GLU A 398 5.17 8.14 0.71
CA GLU A 398 5.67 8.33 2.06
C GLU A 398 5.90 9.81 2.40
N TYR A 399 6.48 10.57 1.47
CA TYR A 399 6.64 12.02 1.67
C TYR A 399 5.29 12.75 1.73
N SER A 400 4.31 12.31 0.96
CA SER A 400 2.96 12.91 0.99
C SER A 400 2.22 12.57 2.27
N ILE A 401 2.34 11.35 2.77
CA ILE A 401 1.82 10.93 4.08
C ILE A 401 2.44 11.81 5.18
N ALA A 402 3.76 11.91 5.22
CA ALA A 402 4.47 12.73 6.21
C ALA A 402 4.07 14.22 6.14
N ARG A 403 3.83 14.75 4.93
CA ARG A 403 3.35 16.13 4.72
C ARG A 403 1.95 16.34 5.28
N ILE A 404 1.03 15.42 5.04
CA ILE A 404 -0.34 15.48 5.58
C ILE A 404 -0.30 15.47 7.11
N GLU A 405 0.42 14.54 7.72
CA GLU A 405 0.55 14.42 9.18
C GLU A 405 1.19 15.66 9.81
N ALA A 406 2.20 16.24 9.16
CA ALA A 406 2.82 17.48 9.62
C ALA A 406 1.84 18.66 9.55
N ASN A 407 1.05 18.76 8.47
CA ASN A 407 0.03 19.80 8.32
C ASN A 407 -1.10 19.65 9.34
N GLU A 408 -1.56 18.44 9.62
CA GLU A 408 -2.58 18.18 10.64
C GLU A 408 -2.08 18.60 12.03
N LYS A 409 -0.86 18.20 12.40
CA LYS A 409 -0.23 18.62 13.67
C LYS A 409 -0.05 20.14 13.75
N ALA A 410 0.39 20.78 12.66
CA ALA A 410 0.53 22.22 12.61
C ALA A 410 -0.82 22.94 12.76
N ASN A 411 -1.87 22.45 12.10
CA ASN A 411 -3.22 22.99 12.21
C ASN A 411 -3.80 22.85 13.62
N GLU A 412 -3.61 21.67 14.24
CA GLU A 412 -4.02 21.45 15.63
C GLU A 412 -3.28 22.39 16.60
N MET A 413 -1.96 22.53 16.42
CA MET A 413 -1.16 23.44 17.22
C MET A 413 -1.59 24.88 17.03
N ASN A 414 -1.82 25.32 15.79
CA ASN A 414 -2.32 26.66 15.49
C ASN A 414 -3.70 26.91 16.12
N LYS A 415 -4.58 25.90 16.11
CA LYS A 415 -5.88 25.99 16.78
C LYS A 415 -5.72 26.17 18.29
N ARG A 416 -4.84 25.38 18.92
CA ARG A 416 -4.51 25.52 20.35
C ARG A 416 -3.91 26.87 20.68
N LEU A 417 -2.96 27.34 19.86
CA LEU A 417 -2.34 28.66 20.04
C LEU A 417 -3.36 29.80 19.91
N LYS A 418 -4.24 29.73 18.90
CA LYS A 418 -5.33 30.71 18.73
C LYS A 418 -6.27 30.71 19.95
N GLN A 419 -6.65 29.54 20.45
CA GLN A 419 -7.47 29.45 21.67
C GLN A 419 -6.74 30.01 22.88
N ALA A 420 -5.49 29.64 23.12
CA ALA A 420 -4.70 30.15 24.22
C ALA A 420 -4.48 31.69 24.17
N ALA A 421 -4.40 32.24 22.95
CA ALA A 421 -4.26 33.70 22.78
C ALA A 421 -5.52 34.47 23.15
N VAL A 422 -6.71 33.87 23.08
CA VAL A 422 -7.99 34.56 23.27
C VAL A 422 -8.76 34.11 24.51
N THR A 423 -8.32 33.05 25.20
CA THR A 423 -8.94 32.57 26.43
C THR A 423 -8.05 32.82 27.67
N ASP A 424 -8.67 33.05 28.83
CA ASP A 424 -7.98 33.04 30.10
C ASP A 424 -7.76 31.57 30.54
N MET A 425 -6.50 31.22 30.75
CA MET A 425 -6.08 29.82 31.03
C MET A 425 -6.62 29.27 32.35
N LEU A 426 -6.93 30.16 33.31
CA LEU A 426 -7.45 29.77 34.62
C LEU A 426 -8.96 29.48 34.56
N THR A 427 -9.72 30.35 33.93
CA THR A 427 -11.20 30.36 33.99
C THR A 427 -11.84 29.78 32.74
N GLY A 428 -11.10 29.64 31.62
CA GLY A 428 -11.59 29.10 30.35
C GLY A 428 -12.58 29.99 29.60
N ILE A 429 -12.87 31.21 30.08
CA ILE A 429 -13.63 32.24 29.35
C ILE A 429 -12.68 33.10 28.53
N TYR A 430 -13.18 34.07 27.75
CA TYR A 430 -12.33 34.97 27.01
C TYR A 430 -11.41 35.78 27.93
N ASN A 431 -10.16 35.99 27.52
CA ASN A 431 -9.30 36.98 28.10
C ASN A 431 -9.57 38.35 27.46
N ARG A 432 -8.86 39.40 27.87
CA ARG A 432 -9.02 40.75 27.33
C ARG A 432 -8.84 40.82 25.80
N ALA A 433 -7.89 40.07 25.24
CA ALA A 433 -7.69 40.02 23.78
C ALA A 433 -8.87 39.33 23.07
N GLY A 434 -9.35 38.24 23.64
CA GLY A 434 -10.53 37.52 23.16
C GLY A 434 -11.79 38.37 23.22
N MET A 435 -11.96 39.17 24.28
CA MET A 435 -13.05 40.13 24.37
C MET A 435 -13.07 41.09 23.17
N TYR A 436 -11.94 41.69 22.85
CA TYR A 436 -11.87 42.63 21.71
C TYR A 436 -12.14 41.92 20.37
N GLN A 437 -11.71 40.69 20.21
CA GLN A 437 -12.07 39.89 19.00
C GLN A 437 -13.57 39.60 18.92
N GLU A 438 -14.24 39.30 20.04
CA GLU A 438 -15.69 39.11 20.06
C GLU A 438 -16.44 40.39 19.78
N ILE A 439 -15.94 41.54 20.28
CA ILE A 439 -16.49 42.88 19.96
C ILE A 439 -16.39 43.16 18.46
N GLU A 440 -15.26 42.87 17.82
CA GLU A 440 -15.09 43.00 16.35
C GLU A 440 -16.09 42.12 15.57
N LYS A 441 -16.34 40.88 16.04
CA LYS A 441 -17.35 40.02 15.45
C LYS A 441 -18.78 40.57 15.68
N LEU A 442 -19.05 41.10 16.86
CA LEU A 442 -20.31 41.75 17.18
C LEU A 442 -20.55 42.95 16.26
N GLU A 443 -19.55 43.77 16.03
CA GLU A 443 -19.60 44.92 15.10
C GLU A 443 -19.99 44.45 13.67
N LYS A 444 -19.36 43.38 13.17
CA LYS A 444 -19.70 42.80 11.86
C LYS A 444 -21.15 42.33 11.81
N ARG A 445 -21.68 41.77 12.90
CA ARG A 445 -23.11 41.39 12.99
C ARG A 445 -24.02 42.60 13.01
N ILE A 446 -23.66 43.63 13.76
CA ILE A 446 -24.39 44.91 13.84
C ILE A 446 -24.47 45.56 12.47
N SER A 447 -23.37 45.61 11.71
CA SER A 447 -23.28 46.28 10.40
C SER A 447 -24.19 45.67 9.34
N VAL A 448 -24.60 44.43 9.46
CA VAL A 448 -25.54 43.76 8.54
C VAL A 448 -27.01 43.80 9.04
N THR A 449 -27.23 44.30 10.25
CA THR A 449 -28.57 44.39 10.85
C THR A 449 -29.15 45.76 10.54
N SER A 450 -30.22 45.79 9.78
CA SER A 450 -30.94 47.03 9.46
C SER A 450 -31.53 47.66 10.73
N GLY A 451 -31.00 48.82 11.16
CA GLY A 451 -31.48 49.54 12.34
C GLY A 451 -30.64 49.39 13.60
N GLY A 452 -29.46 48.75 13.50
CA GLY A 452 -28.61 48.52 14.67
C GLY A 452 -29.04 47.37 15.58
N MET A 453 -28.37 47.21 16.70
CA MET A 453 -28.62 46.15 17.68
C MET A 453 -28.61 46.73 19.10
N ASP A 454 -29.53 46.31 19.93
CA ASP A 454 -29.53 46.66 21.36
C ASP A 454 -28.43 45.87 22.08
N VAL A 455 -27.53 46.54 22.77
CA VAL A 455 -26.40 45.93 23.45
C VAL A 455 -26.34 46.34 24.90
N GLY A 456 -26.21 45.35 25.77
CA GLY A 456 -25.99 45.53 27.20
C GLY A 456 -24.61 45.05 27.62
N LEU A 457 -24.00 45.77 28.56
CA LEU A 457 -22.67 45.43 29.08
C LEU A 457 -22.66 45.51 30.60
N MET A 458 -22.04 44.54 31.24
CA MET A 458 -21.78 44.55 32.68
C MET A 458 -20.29 44.50 32.91
N PHE A 459 -19.75 45.48 33.67
CA PHE A 459 -18.39 45.44 34.18
C PHE A 459 -18.48 45.02 35.66
N ILE A 460 -17.75 44.00 36.03
CA ILE A 460 -17.89 43.28 37.31
C ILE A 460 -16.52 43.21 37.96
N ASP A 461 -16.46 43.53 39.25
CA ASP A 461 -15.27 43.38 40.10
C ASP A 461 -15.63 42.57 41.34
N LEU A 462 -14.81 41.58 41.71
CA LEU A 462 -15.08 40.73 42.86
C LEU A 462 -14.73 41.43 44.18
N ASP A 463 -15.72 41.59 45.03
CA ASP A 463 -15.54 42.18 46.34
C ASP A 463 -14.80 41.21 47.28
N ASN A 464 -13.90 41.78 48.09
CA ASN A 464 -13.11 41.08 49.09
C ASN A 464 -12.15 40.01 48.54
N PHE A 465 -11.98 39.89 47.22
CA PHE A 465 -11.13 38.87 46.56
C PHE A 465 -9.70 38.86 47.12
N LYS A 466 -9.09 40.05 47.31
CA LYS A 466 -7.76 40.16 47.92
C LYS A 466 -7.71 39.56 49.31
N HIS A 467 -8.75 39.75 50.11
CA HIS A 467 -8.82 39.16 51.48
C HIS A 467 -8.74 37.64 51.42
N TYR A 468 -9.44 37.01 50.47
CA TYR A 468 -9.40 35.54 50.31
C TYR A 468 -8.03 35.05 49.88
N ASN A 469 -7.36 35.76 48.93
CA ASN A 469 -5.98 35.45 48.56
C ASN A 469 -5.02 35.56 49.76
N ASP A 470 -5.12 36.64 50.51
CA ASP A 470 -4.21 36.91 51.62
C ASP A 470 -4.43 35.97 52.81
N THR A 471 -5.68 35.48 53.03
CA THR A 471 -6.06 34.63 54.14
C THR A 471 -5.93 33.15 53.84
N TYR A 472 -6.34 32.70 52.64
CA TYR A 472 -6.48 31.26 52.30
C TYR A 472 -5.53 30.83 51.20
N GLY A 473 -4.74 31.78 50.63
CA GLY A 473 -3.78 31.51 49.58
C GLY A 473 -4.35 31.68 48.16
N HIS A 474 -3.46 31.82 47.21
CA HIS A 474 -3.79 32.07 45.80
C HIS A 474 -4.60 30.93 45.17
N ASP A 475 -4.40 29.69 45.60
CA ASP A 475 -5.14 28.55 45.06
C ASP A 475 -6.65 28.64 45.36
N VAL A 476 -7.02 29.20 46.54
CA VAL A 476 -8.41 29.48 46.88
C VAL A 476 -8.95 30.64 46.06
N GLY A 477 -8.13 31.67 45.82
CA GLY A 477 -8.48 32.74 44.88
C GLY A 477 -8.72 32.22 43.46
N ASP A 478 -7.90 31.32 42.98
CA ASP A 478 -8.05 30.68 41.67
C ASP A 478 -9.35 29.84 41.59
N LEU A 479 -9.71 29.15 42.70
CA LEU A 479 -10.98 28.44 42.78
C LEU A 479 -12.17 29.41 42.67
N ILE A 480 -12.15 30.51 43.43
CA ILE A 480 -13.19 31.55 43.39
C ILE A 480 -13.34 32.14 41.97
N LEU A 481 -12.23 32.45 41.27
CA LEU A 481 -12.25 32.96 39.91
C LEU A 481 -12.90 31.96 38.92
N LYS A 482 -12.64 30.67 39.10
CA LYS A 482 -13.26 29.63 38.28
C LYS A 482 -14.76 29.50 38.52
N GLU A 483 -15.18 29.48 39.77
CA GLU A 483 -16.59 29.41 40.15
C GLU A 483 -17.37 30.65 39.66
N MET A 484 -16.80 31.85 39.82
CA MET A 484 -17.42 33.08 39.35
C MET A 484 -17.51 33.11 37.83
N ALA A 485 -16.46 32.71 37.09
CA ALA A 485 -16.50 32.58 35.64
C ALA A 485 -17.59 31.59 35.16
N PHE A 486 -17.77 30.48 35.88
CA PHE A 486 -18.85 29.54 35.61
C PHE A 486 -20.22 30.17 35.84
N VAL A 487 -20.46 30.87 36.95
CA VAL A 487 -21.70 31.61 37.19
C VAL A 487 -21.99 32.62 36.08
N PHE A 488 -21.00 33.41 35.69
CA PHE A 488 -21.17 34.43 34.65
C PHE A 488 -21.48 33.82 33.29
N LYS A 489 -20.86 32.68 32.94
CA LYS A 489 -21.14 31.96 31.72
C LYS A 489 -22.55 31.39 31.70
N GLU A 490 -22.98 30.82 32.80
CA GLU A 490 -24.34 30.27 32.93
C GLU A 490 -25.44 31.34 32.81
N VAL A 491 -25.23 32.55 33.31
CA VAL A 491 -26.21 33.62 33.20
C VAL A 491 -26.20 34.29 31.83
N ALA A 492 -25.04 34.40 31.18
CA ALA A 492 -24.93 34.94 29.82
C ALA A 492 -25.53 33.96 28.78
N LYS A 493 -25.35 32.65 28.98
CA LYS A 493 -25.76 31.57 28.04
C LYS A 493 -25.36 31.90 26.59
N ASP A 494 -26.26 31.62 25.66
CA ASP A 494 -26.01 31.85 24.22
C ASP A 494 -26.36 33.28 23.77
N ARG A 495 -26.61 34.21 24.71
CA ARG A 495 -27.05 35.57 24.40
C ARG A 495 -25.89 36.58 24.31
N GLY A 496 -24.67 36.13 24.55
CA GLY A 496 -23.52 37.00 24.55
C GLY A 496 -22.23 36.27 24.93
N PHE A 497 -21.26 37.00 25.42
CA PHE A 497 -19.99 36.41 25.83
C PHE A 497 -19.51 37.01 27.17
N VAL A 498 -18.62 36.23 27.81
CA VAL A 498 -18.01 36.57 29.09
C VAL A 498 -16.50 36.62 28.94
N SER A 499 -15.85 37.61 29.53
CA SER A 499 -14.41 37.76 29.53
C SER A 499 -13.87 38.13 30.92
N ARG A 500 -12.68 37.64 31.22
CA ARG A 500 -11.87 38.14 32.34
C ARG A 500 -11.00 39.29 31.84
N TYR A 501 -11.33 40.50 32.30
CA TYR A 501 -10.67 41.71 31.83
C TYR A 501 -9.28 41.90 32.48
N GLY A 502 -9.14 41.54 33.75
CA GLY A 502 -7.88 41.55 34.48
C GLY A 502 -8.09 41.14 35.93
N GLY A 503 -7.12 40.51 36.57
CA GLY A 503 -7.19 40.17 38.00
C GLY A 503 -8.52 39.50 38.41
N ASP A 504 -9.34 40.27 39.15
CA ASP A 504 -10.67 39.97 39.65
C ASP A 504 -11.80 40.67 38.88
N GLU A 505 -11.48 41.29 37.70
CA GLU A 505 -12.42 42.02 36.88
C GLU A 505 -12.96 41.16 35.72
N PHE A 506 -14.26 41.23 35.49
CA PHE A 506 -14.96 40.49 34.45
C PHE A 506 -15.88 41.41 33.64
N ILE A 507 -16.11 41.06 32.38
CA ILE A 507 -17.05 41.76 31.51
C ILE A 507 -18.01 40.73 30.93
N ILE A 508 -19.31 41.02 30.96
CA ILE A 508 -20.36 40.29 30.27
C ILE A 508 -20.95 41.25 29.22
N VAL A 509 -21.04 40.79 27.98
CA VAL A 509 -21.71 41.50 26.90
C VAL A 509 -22.92 40.66 26.49
N ILE A 510 -24.10 41.28 26.42
CA ILE A 510 -25.36 40.68 26.01
C ILE A 510 -25.89 41.36 24.75
N GLU A 511 -26.20 40.58 23.75
CA GLU A 511 -26.66 41.00 22.44
C GLU A 511 -28.21 40.95 22.36
N SER A 512 -28.82 41.85 21.60
CA SER A 512 -30.27 41.89 21.35
C SER A 512 -31.12 41.79 22.61
N CYS A 513 -30.73 42.54 23.66
CA CYS A 513 -31.37 42.48 24.97
C CYS A 513 -32.21 43.75 25.28
N ALA A 514 -33.16 43.63 26.17
CA ALA A 514 -33.85 44.77 26.78
C ALA A 514 -33.24 45.13 28.11
N ARG A 515 -33.38 46.40 28.52
CA ARG A 515 -32.84 46.89 29.78
C ARG A 515 -33.19 46.05 31.00
N TYR A 516 -34.44 45.61 31.16
CA TYR A 516 -34.92 44.83 32.28
C TYR A 516 -34.28 43.42 32.33
N GLU A 517 -33.85 42.87 31.21
CA GLU A 517 -33.17 41.58 31.15
C GLU A 517 -31.76 41.66 31.81
N LEU A 518 -31.07 42.77 31.63
CA LEU A 518 -29.78 43.00 32.26
C LEU A 518 -29.93 43.08 33.78
N GLU A 519 -30.99 43.74 34.29
CA GLU A 519 -31.29 43.79 35.72
C GLU A 519 -31.60 42.39 36.26
N ASN A 520 -32.28 41.56 35.47
CA ASN A 520 -32.58 40.16 35.85
C ASN A 520 -31.30 39.32 35.90
N ILE A 521 -30.40 39.50 34.93
CA ILE A 521 -29.10 38.83 34.95
C ILE A 521 -28.28 39.23 36.17
N ALA A 522 -28.23 40.53 36.54
CA ALA A 522 -27.53 40.97 37.73
C ALA A 522 -28.12 40.33 39.01
N LYS A 523 -29.43 40.29 39.12
CA LYS A 523 -30.12 39.62 40.22
C LYS A 523 -29.85 38.12 40.28
N ASP A 524 -29.82 37.45 39.13
CA ASP A 524 -29.51 35.99 39.03
C ASP A 524 -28.05 35.72 39.46
N ILE A 525 -27.10 36.61 39.10
CA ILE A 525 -25.70 36.54 39.60
C ILE A 525 -25.66 36.51 41.10
N TYR A 526 -26.32 37.52 41.78
CA TYR A 526 -26.32 37.59 43.23
C TYR A 526 -27.05 36.40 43.88
N ALA A 527 -28.16 35.93 43.30
CA ALA A 527 -28.88 34.78 43.80
C ALA A 527 -27.99 33.54 43.79
N ARG A 528 -27.27 33.30 42.70
CA ARG A 528 -26.35 32.16 42.56
C ARG A 528 -25.15 32.23 43.50
N ILE A 529 -24.60 33.39 43.72
CA ILE A 529 -23.53 33.62 44.71
C ILE A 529 -24.04 33.33 46.13
N ALA A 530 -25.26 33.81 46.45
CA ALA A 530 -25.89 33.58 47.73
C ALA A 530 -26.29 32.11 47.96
N GLU A 531 -26.83 31.43 46.92
CA GLU A 531 -27.13 29.98 46.99
C GLU A 531 -25.88 29.14 47.20
N ALA A 532 -24.74 29.55 46.67
CA ALA A 532 -23.44 28.93 46.85
C ALA A 532 -22.78 29.33 48.19
N ASP A 533 -23.43 30.10 49.05
CA ASP A 533 -22.89 30.63 50.30
C ASP A 533 -21.50 31.24 50.13
N GLY A 534 -21.36 32.09 49.09
CA GLY A 534 -20.08 32.66 48.74
C GLY A 534 -18.99 31.65 48.43
N PHE A 535 -19.36 30.48 47.91
CA PHE A 535 -18.50 29.33 47.61
C PHE A 535 -17.84 28.69 48.85
N SER A 536 -18.36 28.92 50.03
CA SER A 536 -17.81 28.42 51.31
C SER A 536 -17.67 26.89 51.31
N SER A 537 -18.65 26.16 50.78
CA SER A 537 -18.63 24.70 50.69
C SER A 537 -17.53 24.19 49.75
N GLN A 538 -17.31 24.83 48.59
CA GLN A 538 -16.26 24.51 47.63
C GLN A 538 -14.88 24.78 48.24
N ILE A 539 -14.72 25.89 48.94
CA ILE A 539 -13.46 26.28 49.58
C ILE A 539 -13.12 25.30 50.73
N LYS A 540 -14.09 24.93 51.61
CA LYS A 540 -13.90 23.92 52.67
C LYS A 540 -13.48 22.57 52.10
N LYS A 541 -14.14 22.14 51.02
CA LYS A 541 -13.78 20.91 50.29
C LYS A 541 -12.37 20.95 49.74
N TYR A 542 -11.96 22.07 49.18
CA TYR A 542 -10.62 22.25 48.62
C TYR A 542 -9.54 22.22 49.72
N LEU A 543 -9.77 22.94 50.83
CA LEU A 543 -8.84 23.01 51.95
C LEU A 543 -8.81 21.72 52.79
N ASN A 544 -9.80 20.84 52.63
CA ASN A 544 -9.98 19.58 53.36
C ASN A 544 -10.03 19.75 54.89
N HIS A 545 -10.49 20.92 55.37
CA HIS A 545 -10.76 21.21 56.78
C HIS A 545 -11.83 22.29 56.90
N ASP A 546 -12.50 22.34 58.08
CA ASP A 546 -13.48 23.37 58.39
C ASP A 546 -12.78 24.73 58.61
N VAL A 547 -13.31 25.74 57.98
CA VAL A 547 -12.87 27.12 58.09
C VAL A 547 -14.07 27.97 58.47
N GLU A 548 -13.90 28.86 59.45
CA GLU A 548 -14.88 29.87 59.76
C GLU A 548 -14.69 31.06 58.81
N PHE A 549 -15.74 31.43 58.12
CA PHE A 549 -15.74 32.60 57.21
C PHE A 549 -16.27 33.81 57.96
N ASN A 550 -15.69 34.95 57.69
CA ASN A 550 -16.18 36.22 58.20
C ASN A 550 -17.35 36.69 57.33
N GLU A 551 -18.58 36.65 57.89
CA GLU A 551 -19.81 37.04 57.15
C GLU A 551 -19.76 38.47 56.60
N GLU A 552 -19.03 39.43 57.24
CA GLU A 552 -18.85 40.78 56.74
C GLU A 552 -17.92 40.85 55.52
N LYS A 553 -17.17 39.80 55.23
CA LYS A 553 -16.19 39.69 54.12
C LYS A 553 -16.50 38.58 53.12
N ASN A 554 -17.75 38.20 53.02
CA ASN A 554 -18.17 37.21 52.01
C ASN A 554 -17.83 37.68 50.59
N ILE A 555 -17.57 36.72 49.72
CA ILE A 555 -17.39 36.99 48.29
C ILE A 555 -18.73 37.47 47.73
N THR A 556 -18.69 38.68 47.17
CA THR A 556 -19.74 39.30 46.37
C THR A 556 -19.12 39.94 45.15
N CYS A 557 -19.89 40.68 44.39
CA CYS A 557 -19.35 41.45 43.28
C CYS A 557 -20.02 42.83 43.18
N SER A 558 -19.28 43.82 42.77
CA SER A 558 -19.74 45.16 42.40
C SER A 558 -19.94 45.22 40.88
N ILE A 559 -21.17 45.55 40.41
CA ILE A 559 -21.54 45.50 39.01
C ILE A 559 -21.95 46.87 38.50
N GLY A 560 -21.29 47.37 37.46
CA GLY A 560 -21.75 48.50 36.67
C GLY A 560 -22.41 48.04 35.38
N ILE A 561 -23.63 48.49 35.09
CA ILE A 561 -24.41 48.06 33.94
C ILE A 561 -24.63 49.25 33.00
N SER A 562 -24.26 49.11 31.74
CA SER A 562 -24.56 50.05 30.68
C SER A 562 -25.39 49.40 29.57
N TYR A 563 -26.26 50.20 28.94
CA TYR A 563 -27.13 49.73 27.90
C TYR A 563 -27.31 50.82 26.83
N GLU A 564 -27.29 50.41 25.57
CA GLU A 564 -27.51 51.32 24.44
C GLU A 564 -28.43 50.62 23.41
N ARG A 565 -29.39 51.40 22.88
CA ARG A 565 -30.27 50.98 21.81
C ARG A 565 -29.67 51.29 20.46
N ASN A 566 -29.94 50.42 19.50
CA ASN A 566 -29.60 50.65 18.09
C ASN A 566 -28.09 50.95 17.92
N VAL A 567 -27.22 50.24 18.61
CA VAL A 567 -25.77 50.34 18.43
C VAL A 567 -25.44 50.05 16.98
N THR A 568 -24.63 50.94 16.35
CA THR A 568 -24.25 50.86 14.95
C THR A 568 -22.73 50.88 14.72
N SER A 569 -21.95 51.10 15.76
CA SER A 569 -20.47 51.23 15.67
C SER A 569 -19.72 50.70 16.88
N GLU A 570 -18.46 50.31 16.69
CA GLU A 570 -17.53 49.86 17.74
C GLU A 570 -17.30 50.96 18.80
N SER A 571 -17.25 52.23 18.37
CA SER A 571 -17.03 53.35 19.28
C SER A 571 -18.12 53.46 20.37
N GLN A 572 -19.37 53.10 20.04
CA GLN A 572 -20.47 53.03 21.01
C GLN A 572 -20.27 51.89 22.02
N ILE A 573 -19.77 50.71 21.57
CA ILE A 573 -19.46 49.60 22.47
C ILE A 573 -18.32 49.98 23.43
N THR A 574 -17.28 50.64 22.92
CA THR A 574 -16.16 51.13 23.75
C THR A 574 -16.65 52.14 24.79
N GLU A 575 -17.59 53.00 24.42
CA GLU A 575 -18.22 53.94 25.37
C GLU A 575 -19.07 53.23 26.41
N LEU A 576 -19.78 52.14 26.06
CA LEU A 576 -20.52 51.30 26.99
C LEU A 576 -19.59 50.65 28.03
N ILE A 577 -18.42 50.14 27.61
CA ILE A 577 -17.41 49.61 28.53
C ILE A 577 -16.99 50.65 29.55
N LYS A 578 -16.67 51.86 29.10
CA LYS A 578 -16.26 52.95 29.97
C LYS A 578 -17.35 53.37 30.97
N LYS A 579 -18.60 53.50 30.50
CA LYS A 579 -19.75 53.84 31.35
C LYS A 579 -19.99 52.77 32.42
N ALA A 580 -19.90 51.50 32.04
CA ALA A 580 -20.05 50.41 32.99
C ALA A 580 -18.91 50.34 34.02
N ASP A 581 -17.67 50.60 33.63
CA ASP A 581 -16.50 50.69 34.52
C ASP A 581 -16.67 51.83 35.54
N ASP A 582 -17.02 53.04 35.10
CA ASP A 582 -17.26 54.20 35.97
C ASP A 582 -18.36 53.88 37.02
N LEU A 583 -19.42 53.19 36.60
CA LEU A 583 -20.49 52.77 37.51
C LEU A 583 -20.05 51.66 38.51
N MET A 584 -19.35 50.67 38.04
CA MET A 584 -18.79 49.63 38.89
C MET A 584 -17.87 50.21 39.94
N TYR A 585 -17.00 51.16 39.56
CA TYR A 585 -16.12 51.89 40.49
C TYR A 585 -16.93 52.68 41.57
N THR A 586 -18.04 53.29 41.18
CA THR A 586 -18.94 54.01 42.10
C THR A 586 -19.55 53.05 43.10
N VAL A 587 -20.01 51.88 42.67
CA VAL A 587 -20.53 50.82 43.55
C VAL A 587 -19.43 50.32 44.48
N LYS A 588 -18.24 50.00 43.98
CA LYS A 588 -17.10 49.46 44.72
C LYS A 588 -16.63 50.40 45.84
N THR A 589 -16.66 51.73 45.58
CA THR A 589 -16.25 52.76 46.56
C THR A 589 -17.37 53.16 47.50
N GLY A 590 -18.61 52.90 47.18
CA GLY A 590 -19.79 53.14 48.02
C GLY A 590 -20.20 51.91 48.84
N GLU A 591 -21.38 51.40 48.56
CA GLU A 591 -21.91 50.14 49.15
C GLU A 591 -21.63 49.00 48.19
N LYS A 592 -20.83 48.03 48.65
CA LYS A 592 -20.45 46.84 47.88
C LYS A 592 -21.59 45.81 47.76
N GLY A 593 -21.47 44.85 46.87
CA GLY A 593 -22.41 43.74 46.76
C GLY A 593 -23.73 44.11 46.07
N HIS A 594 -23.75 45.13 45.23
CA HIS A 594 -24.92 45.48 44.42
C HIS A 594 -24.54 46.03 43.03
N TYR A 595 -25.50 46.43 42.22
CA TYR A 595 -25.31 46.95 40.90
C TYR A 595 -25.81 48.37 40.73
N ALA A 596 -25.15 49.12 39.87
CA ALA A 596 -25.62 50.41 39.38
C ALA A 596 -25.91 50.33 37.88
N PHE A 597 -26.93 51.06 37.44
CA PHE A 597 -27.37 51.06 36.05
C PHE A 597 -27.29 52.49 35.48
N PHE A 598 -26.75 52.60 34.25
CA PHE A 598 -26.69 53.85 33.47
C PHE A 598 -27.99 54.10 32.71
#